data_72576f236b7f2bd52cf19304229f5f3c
#
_entry.id   72576f236b7f2bd52cf19304229f5f3c
#
_cell.length_a   1.000
_cell.length_b   1.000
_cell.length_c   1.000
_cell.angle_alpha   90.00
_cell.angle_beta   90.00
_cell.angle_gamma   90.00
#
_symmetry.space_group_name_H-M   'P 1'
#
loop_
_entity.id
_entity.type
_entity.pdbx_description
1 polymer ?
#
loop_
_entity_poly.entity_id
_entity_poly.type
_entity_poly.pdbx_seq_one_letter_code
_entity_poly.pdbx_strand_id
1 'polypeptide(L)'
;LVQAKGLTFDTCTNCNGTGQILKVTNTILGQMQTASTCPACNGTGKTIKNRPSGSDANGMIKEQETVEITIPAGVEDDMQLKVSGKGNAAPFEGINGDLLVLISVDEHESLARDGQNLHYDHYISFSDAALGGTTQIPTITGKVKIKIEKGIQSGKILRLKSQGLPSVNSYGKGDLLVHI
;
A
#
# COMPACT_ATOMS: atom_id res chain seq x y z
N LEU A 1 6.84 -3.18 15.67
CA LEU A 1 7.75 -3.85 16.60
C LEU A 1 9.18 -3.78 16.07
N VAL A 2 10.12 -3.45 16.95
CA VAL A 2 11.56 -3.45 16.65
C VAL A 2 12.30 -4.30 17.69
N GLN A 3 13.49 -4.75 17.35
CA GLN A 3 14.33 -5.45 18.34
C GLN A 3 14.85 -4.47 19.37
N ALA A 4 14.79 -4.87 20.65
CA ALA A 4 15.30 -4.04 21.73
C ALA A 4 16.81 -3.84 21.63
N LYS A 5 17.29 -2.61 21.82
CA LYS A 5 18.72 -2.30 21.84
C LYS A 5 19.39 -3.03 23.02
N GLY A 6 20.50 -3.74 22.73
CA GLY A 6 21.21 -4.54 23.73
C GLY A 6 20.70 -5.97 23.89
N LEU A 7 19.79 -6.42 23.04
CA LEU A 7 19.41 -7.82 22.91
C LEU A 7 20.59 -8.63 22.40
N THR A 8 20.95 -9.71 23.10
CA THR A 8 22.02 -10.61 22.68
C THR A 8 21.53 -12.04 22.64
N PHE A 9 22.05 -12.81 21.70
CA PHE A 9 21.68 -14.19 21.47
C PHE A 9 22.88 -15.11 21.72
N ASP A 10 22.60 -16.28 22.25
CA ASP A 10 23.53 -17.40 22.31
C ASP A 10 23.02 -18.54 21.43
N THR A 11 23.95 -19.37 20.96
CA THR A 11 23.60 -20.60 20.26
C THR A 11 22.85 -21.55 21.19
N CYS A 12 21.74 -22.11 20.73
CA CYS A 12 20.96 -23.05 21.52
C CYS A 12 21.80 -24.31 21.82
N THR A 13 22.06 -24.56 23.09
CA THR A 13 22.87 -25.71 23.54
C THR A 13 22.18 -27.05 23.32
N ASN A 14 20.85 -27.07 23.24
CA ASN A 14 20.07 -28.31 23.09
C ASN A 14 20.14 -28.87 21.65
N CYS A 15 20.25 -28.00 20.65
CA CYS A 15 20.34 -28.37 19.23
C CYS A 15 21.65 -27.90 18.57
N ASN A 16 22.60 -27.33 19.33
CA ASN A 16 23.84 -26.77 18.82
C ASN A 16 23.66 -25.84 17.61
N GLY A 17 22.60 -25.03 17.66
CA GLY A 17 22.31 -24.05 16.62
C GLY A 17 21.52 -24.57 15.41
N THR A 18 21.26 -25.88 15.30
CA THR A 18 20.57 -26.46 14.14
C THR A 18 19.05 -26.18 14.10
N GLY A 19 18.46 -25.78 15.22
CA GLY A 19 17.02 -25.60 15.35
C GLY A 19 16.22 -26.90 15.42
N GLN A 20 16.85 -28.04 15.19
CA GLN A 20 16.21 -29.37 15.17
C GLN A 20 16.95 -30.35 16.07
N ILE A 21 16.20 -31.31 16.59
CA ILE A 21 16.74 -32.45 17.33
C ILE A 21 16.36 -33.75 16.61
N LEU A 22 17.30 -34.66 16.51
CA LEU A 22 17.06 -35.99 15.96
C LEU A 22 16.51 -36.89 17.06
N LYS A 23 15.30 -37.36 16.89
CA LYS A 23 14.66 -38.34 17.77
C LYS A 23 14.79 -39.74 17.12
N VAL A 24 15.47 -40.63 17.77
CA VAL A 24 15.55 -42.03 17.33
C VAL A 24 14.41 -42.81 17.98
N THR A 25 13.55 -43.39 17.15
CA THR A 25 12.43 -44.22 17.61
C THR A 25 12.70 -45.65 17.10
N ASN A 26 12.72 -46.61 18.02
CA ASN A 26 12.81 -48.03 17.66
C ASN A 26 11.41 -48.51 17.22
N THR A 27 11.32 -48.97 15.97
CA THR A 27 10.12 -49.58 15.43
C THR A 27 10.38 -51.06 15.13
N ILE A 28 9.32 -51.86 14.91
CA ILE A 28 9.43 -53.26 14.49
C ILE A 28 10.18 -53.45 13.16
N LEU A 29 10.35 -52.40 12.40
CA LEU A 29 11.09 -52.39 11.11
C LEU A 29 12.54 -51.86 11.24
N GLY A 30 12.99 -51.53 12.48
CA GLY A 30 14.28 -50.98 12.75
C GLY A 30 14.27 -49.60 13.41
N GLN A 31 15.45 -49.00 13.52
CA GLN A 31 15.60 -47.64 14.05
C GLN A 31 15.23 -46.60 13.02
N MET A 32 14.29 -45.76 13.39
CA MET A 32 13.84 -44.62 12.56
C MET A 32 14.31 -43.32 13.20
N GLN A 33 15.04 -42.51 12.44
CA GLN A 33 15.45 -41.16 12.88
C GLN A 33 14.49 -40.15 12.34
N THR A 34 13.85 -39.40 13.23
CA THR A 34 12.92 -38.33 12.86
C THR A 34 13.49 -37.01 13.38
N ALA A 35 13.62 -36.01 12.49
CA ALA A 35 13.97 -34.66 12.87
C ALA A 35 12.70 -33.98 13.45
N SER A 36 12.80 -33.41 14.64
CA SER A 36 11.75 -32.64 15.27
C SER A 36 12.26 -31.25 15.65
N THR A 37 11.38 -30.26 15.66
CA THR A 37 11.71 -28.90 16.09
C THR A 37 12.26 -28.91 17.51
N CYS A 38 13.36 -28.23 17.75
CA CYS A 38 13.96 -28.11 19.08
C CYS A 38 13.02 -27.36 20.01
N PRO A 39 12.57 -27.96 21.13
CA PRO A 39 11.62 -27.32 22.06
C PRO A 39 12.26 -26.16 22.86
N ALA A 40 13.58 -26.13 22.99
CA ALA A 40 14.27 -25.08 23.75
C ALA A 40 14.39 -23.75 22.97
N CYS A 41 14.50 -23.81 21.64
CA CYS A 41 14.62 -22.61 20.78
C CYS A 41 13.47 -22.49 19.76
N ASN A 42 12.48 -23.39 19.80
CA ASN A 42 11.35 -23.41 18.85
C ASN A 42 11.79 -23.33 17.38
N GLY A 43 12.89 -23.98 17.04
CA GLY A 43 13.40 -24.04 15.67
C GLY A 43 14.34 -22.93 15.26
N THR A 44 14.55 -21.90 16.08
CA THR A 44 15.41 -20.75 15.72
C THR A 44 16.92 -21.04 15.81
N GLY A 45 17.31 -22.08 16.53
CA GLY A 45 18.72 -22.39 16.79
C GLY A 45 19.40 -21.44 17.78
N LYS A 46 18.74 -20.36 18.19
CA LYS A 46 19.26 -19.32 19.08
C LYS A 46 18.41 -19.20 20.34
N THR A 47 19.01 -18.79 21.44
CA THR A 47 18.32 -18.44 22.69
C THR A 47 18.72 -17.03 23.13
N ILE A 48 17.83 -16.33 23.80
CA ILE A 48 18.09 -14.98 24.28
C ILE A 48 18.99 -15.08 25.51
N LYS A 49 20.19 -14.48 25.46
CA LYS A 49 21.12 -14.40 26.57
C LYS A 49 20.82 -13.22 27.50
N ASN A 50 20.68 -12.04 26.90
CA ASN A 50 20.35 -10.83 27.64
C ASN A 50 19.10 -10.21 27.05
N ARG A 51 18.08 -10.04 27.90
CA ARG A 51 16.81 -9.42 27.53
C ARG A 51 16.69 -8.07 28.25
N PRO A 52 16.69 -6.96 27.48
CA PRO A 52 16.48 -5.62 28.08
C PRO A 52 15.11 -5.51 28.75
N SER A 53 15.05 -4.76 29.84
CA SER A 53 13.79 -4.48 30.54
C SER A 53 12.82 -3.74 29.62
N GLY A 54 11.53 -4.15 29.63
CA GLY A 54 10.50 -3.59 28.77
C GLY A 54 10.30 -4.29 27.43
N SER A 55 11.13 -5.30 27.10
CA SER A 55 10.91 -6.13 25.90
C SER A 55 10.02 -7.34 26.20
N ASP A 56 9.33 -7.83 25.16
CA ASP A 56 8.52 -9.03 25.22
C ASP A 56 9.38 -10.32 25.32
N ALA A 57 8.72 -11.49 25.30
CA ALA A 57 9.40 -12.80 25.38
C ALA A 57 10.40 -13.04 24.23
N ASN A 58 10.23 -12.38 23.11
CA ASN A 58 11.09 -12.47 21.93
C ASN A 58 12.13 -11.33 21.85
N GLY A 59 12.22 -10.48 22.88
CA GLY A 59 13.13 -9.33 22.92
C GLY A 59 12.69 -8.16 22.06
N MET A 60 11.40 -8.06 21.75
CA MET A 60 10.84 -6.99 20.92
C MET A 60 10.25 -5.86 21.76
N ILE A 61 10.33 -4.64 21.28
CA ILE A 61 9.70 -3.45 21.85
C ILE A 61 8.81 -2.78 20.83
N LYS A 62 7.81 -2.01 21.29
CA LYS A 62 7.01 -1.13 20.46
C LYS A 62 7.71 0.22 20.39
N GLU A 63 8.08 0.64 19.19
CA GLU A 63 8.69 1.94 18.92
C GLU A 63 7.90 2.61 17.79
N GLN A 64 7.83 3.95 17.81
CA GLN A 64 7.24 4.73 16.72
C GLN A 64 8.36 5.13 15.76
N GLU A 65 8.17 4.82 14.50
CA GLU A 65 9.08 5.20 13.41
C GLU A 65 8.29 5.99 12.37
N THR A 66 8.88 7.08 11.87
CA THR A 66 8.32 7.83 10.74
C THR A 66 8.85 7.22 9.45
N VAL A 67 7.94 6.80 8.59
CA VAL A 67 8.27 6.21 7.29
C VAL A 67 7.81 7.16 6.20
N GLU A 68 8.71 7.59 5.32
CA GLU A 68 8.39 8.35 4.13
C GLU A 68 7.92 7.40 3.02
N ILE A 69 6.78 7.72 2.42
CA ILE A 69 6.17 6.91 1.37
C ILE A 69 5.91 7.80 0.17
N THR A 70 6.43 7.41 -0.99
CA THR A 70 6.11 8.08 -2.25
C THR A 70 4.83 7.49 -2.83
N ILE A 71 3.78 8.31 -2.88
CA ILE A 71 2.51 7.92 -3.50
C ILE A 71 2.60 8.21 -5.00
N PRO A 72 2.48 7.21 -5.88
CA PRO A 72 2.47 7.43 -7.31
C PRO A 72 1.21 8.18 -7.75
N ALA A 73 1.34 9.02 -8.78
CA ALA A 73 0.19 9.73 -9.33
C ALA A 73 -0.79 8.74 -9.98
N GLY A 74 -2.08 8.97 -9.79
CA GLY A 74 -3.13 8.14 -10.37
C GLY A 74 -3.61 6.97 -9.50
N VAL A 75 -3.13 6.87 -8.26
CA VAL A 75 -3.62 5.85 -7.32
C VAL A 75 -5.14 5.90 -7.19
N GLU A 76 -5.75 4.76 -6.98
CA GLU A 76 -7.18 4.59 -6.80
C GLU A 76 -7.49 4.22 -5.35
N ASP A 77 -8.75 4.36 -4.99
CA ASP A 77 -9.24 3.92 -3.69
C ASP A 77 -8.97 2.42 -3.48
N ASP A 78 -8.77 2.01 -2.24
CA ASP A 78 -8.42 0.64 -1.84
C ASP A 78 -7.10 0.09 -2.44
N MET A 79 -6.31 0.89 -3.12
CA MET A 79 -4.97 0.45 -3.55
C MET A 79 -4.04 0.23 -2.37
N GLN A 80 -3.24 -0.83 -2.44
CA GLN A 80 -2.23 -1.17 -1.45
C GLN A 80 -0.82 -0.85 -1.96
N LEU A 81 -0.10 -0.04 -1.19
CA LEU A 81 1.32 0.19 -1.41
C LEU A 81 2.13 -0.69 -0.45
N LYS A 82 3.07 -1.44 -1.00
CA LYS A 82 3.98 -2.27 -0.24
C LYS A 82 5.32 -1.57 -0.05
N VAL A 83 5.70 -1.36 1.21
CA VAL A 83 7.03 -0.83 1.57
C VAL A 83 7.85 -1.96 2.17
N SER A 84 8.81 -2.46 1.42
CA SER A 84 9.61 -3.62 1.80
C SER A 84 10.49 -3.35 3.02
N GLY A 85 10.51 -4.30 3.95
CA GLY A 85 11.37 -4.25 5.15
C GLY A 85 10.97 -3.22 6.20
N LYS A 86 9.84 -2.49 6.03
CA LYS A 86 9.33 -1.48 6.95
C LYS A 86 8.19 -1.98 7.85
N GLY A 87 7.90 -3.26 7.81
CA GLY A 87 6.97 -3.91 8.73
C GLY A 87 7.63 -4.24 10.08
N ASN A 88 7.01 -5.14 10.82
CA ASN A 88 7.55 -5.58 12.09
C ASN A 88 8.88 -6.30 11.91
N ALA A 89 9.81 -6.03 12.82
CA ALA A 89 11.06 -6.77 12.90
C ALA A 89 10.78 -8.26 13.20
N ALA A 90 11.55 -9.13 12.58
CA ALA A 90 11.50 -10.55 12.89
C ALA A 90 12.34 -10.84 14.14
N PRO A 91 11.94 -11.79 14.98
CA PRO A 91 12.74 -12.22 16.12
C PRO A 91 14.04 -12.88 15.64
N PHE A 92 15.05 -12.91 16.51
CA PHE A 92 16.33 -13.58 16.30
C PHE A 92 17.12 -13.13 15.05
N GLU A 93 17.11 -11.82 14.77
CA GLU A 93 17.79 -11.21 13.60
C GLU A 93 17.28 -11.71 12.24
N GLY A 94 16.00 -12.06 12.18
CA GLY A 94 15.35 -12.43 10.94
C GLY A 94 15.09 -11.22 10.03
N ILE A 95 14.58 -11.49 8.84
CA ILE A 95 14.22 -10.44 7.88
C ILE A 95 12.92 -9.76 8.34
N ASN A 96 12.94 -8.43 8.41
CA ASN A 96 11.76 -7.65 8.73
C ASN A 96 10.63 -7.90 7.72
N GLY A 97 9.42 -7.84 8.20
CA GLY A 97 8.24 -7.90 7.35
C GLY A 97 8.08 -6.63 6.50
N ASP A 98 7.08 -6.63 5.63
CA ASP A 98 6.73 -5.49 4.81
C ASP A 98 5.60 -4.67 5.47
N LEU A 99 5.60 -3.37 5.22
CA LEU A 99 4.51 -2.49 5.58
C LEU A 99 3.54 -2.41 4.41
N LEU A 100 2.29 -2.75 4.64
CA LEU A 100 1.21 -2.57 3.68
C LEU A 100 0.43 -1.30 4.04
N VAL A 101 0.38 -0.37 3.11
CA VAL A 101 -0.34 0.91 3.25
C VAL A 101 -1.56 0.86 2.36
N LEU A 102 -2.73 0.90 2.97
CA LEU A 102 -4.00 0.99 2.27
C LEU A 102 -4.29 2.48 2.01
N ILE A 103 -4.60 2.82 0.77
CA ILE A 103 -4.94 4.18 0.36
C ILE A 103 -6.45 4.32 0.37
N SER A 104 -6.93 5.41 0.98
CA SER A 104 -8.31 5.87 0.84
C SER A 104 -8.29 7.24 0.16
N VAL A 105 -9.16 7.42 -0.83
CA VAL A 105 -9.25 8.64 -1.63
C VAL A 105 -10.54 9.35 -1.32
N ASP A 106 -10.44 10.61 -0.86
CA ASP A 106 -11.60 11.45 -0.64
C ASP A 106 -12.21 11.93 -1.97
N GLU A 107 -13.53 12.02 -2.02
CA GLU A 107 -14.25 12.55 -3.17
C GLU A 107 -14.01 14.06 -3.33
N HIS A 108 -13.82 14.49 -4.58
CA HIS A 108 -13.68 15.92 -4.89
C HIS A 108 -15.08 16.56 -5.03
N GLU A 109 -15.23 17.80 -4.55
CA GLU A 109 -16.54 18.51 -4.50
C GLU A 109 -17.26 18.63 -5.86
N SER A 110 -16.53 18.72 -6.95
CA SER A 110 -17.11 19.01 -8.28
C SER A 110 -16.67 18.06 -9.40
N LEU A 111 -15.62 17.27 -9.18
CA LEU A 111 -15.09 16.35 -10.19
C LEU A 111 -15.33 14.92 -9.72
N ALA A 112 -16.16 14.19 -10.44
CA ALA A 112 -16.35 12.75 -10.18
C ALA A 112 -15.32 11.95 -10.97
N ARG A 113 -14.70 10.96 -10.31
CA ARG A 113 -13.71 10.10 -10.92
C ARG A 113 -14.34 8.83 -11.48
N ASP A 114 -13.97 8.49 -12.70
CA ASP A 114 -14.25 7.19 -13.33
C ASP A 114 -12.97 6.61 -13.94
N GLY A 115 -12.28 5.79 -13.16
CA GLY A 115 -10.95 5.27 -13.50
C GLY A 115 -9.95 6.41 -13.73
N GLN A 116 -9.49 6.59 -14.97
CA GLN A 116 -8.61 7.70 -15.37
C GLN A 116 -9.37 8.94 -15.84
N ASN A 117 -10.66 8.80 -16.18
CA ASN A 117 -11.46 9.90 -16.64
C ASN A 117 -12.07 10.67 -15.46
N LEU A 118 -12.41 11.92 -15.75
CA LEU A 118 -13.12 12.80 -14.83
C LEU A 118 -14.42 13.23 -15.46
N HIS A 119 -15.45 13.35 -14.66
CA HIS A 119 -16.76 13.86 -15.02
C HIS A 119 -16.98 15.18 -14.30
N TYR A 120 -17.52 16.14 -15.01
CA TYR A 120 -17.89 17.45 -14.49
C TYR A 120 -19.23 17.89 -15.05
N ASP A 121 -20.19 18.18 -14.17
CA ASP A 121 -21.48 18.72 -14.55
C ASP A 121 -21.38 20.25 -14.63
N HIS A 122 -21.58 20.79 -15.82
CA HIS A 122 -21.48 22.21 -16.07
C HIS A 122 -22.83 22.80 -16.46
N TYR A 123 -23.32 23.71 -15.63
CA TYR A 123 -24.57 24.40 -15.86
C TYR A 123 -24.34 25.70 -16.62
N ILE A 124 -25.03 25.85 -17.74
CA ILE A 124 -24.98 27.04 -18.59
C ILE A 124 -26.35 27.72 -18.59
N SER A 125 -26.36 29.05 -18.88
CA SER A 125 -27.61 29.78 -19.06
C SER A 125 -28.30 29.40 -20.38
N PHE A 126 -29.62 29.55 -20.46
CA PHE A 126 -30.35 29.34 -21.71
C PHE A 126 -29.86 30.26 -22.84
N SER A 127 -29.50 31.49 -22.51
CA SER A 127 -28.91 32.44 -23.46
C SER A 127 -27.59 31.93 -24.04
N ASP A 128 -26.69 31.39 -23.20
CA ASP A 128 -25.42 30.82 -23.66
C ASP A 128 -25.64 29.57 -24.50
N ALA A 129 -26.62 28.74 -24.13
CA ALA A 129 -26.97 27.57 -24.94
C ALA A 129 -27.52 27.95 -26.31
N ALA A 130 -28.35 29.01 -26.40
CA ALA A 130 -28.98 29.44 -27.64
C ALA A 130 -28.01 30.18 -28.56
N LEU A 131 -27.23 31.11 -28.02
CA LEU A 131 -26.38 32.01 -28.78
C LEU A 131 -24.97 31.49 -28.95
N GLY A 132 -24.57 30.56 -28.10
CA GLY A 132 -23.19 30.11 -27.96
C GLY A 132 -22.35 31.10 -27.17
N GLY A 133 -21.18 30.63 -26.72
CA GLY A 133 -20.30 31.46 -25.90
C GLY A 133 -19.00 30.76 -25.56
N THR A 134 -18.31 31.31 -24.59
CA THR A 134 -17.12 30.69 -24.00
C THR A 134 -17.29 30.61 -22.49
N THR A 135 -16.99 29.46 -21.91
CA THR A 135 -17.01 29.25 -20.48
C THR A 135 -15.68 28.68 -19.98
N GLN A 136 -15.47 28.74 -18.68
CA GLN A 136 -14.29 28.17 -18.03
C GLN A 136 -14.66 26.94 -17.23
N ILE A 137 -13.96 25.86 -17.49
CA ILE A 137 -14.13 24.58 -16.80
C ILE A 137 -12.96 24.37 -15.85
N PRO A 138 -13.20 24.00 -14.60
CA PRO A 138 -12.14 23.61 -13.68
C PRO A 138 -11.49 22.30 -14.15
N THR A 139 -10.20 22.22 -14.04
CA THR A 139 -9.41 21.02 -14.31
C THR A 139 -8.43 20.82 -13.16
N ILE A 140 -7.77 19.66 -13.07
CA ILE A 140 -6.76 19.38 -12.04
C ILE A 140 -5.62 20.40 -12.05
N THR A 141 -5.27 20.91 -13.22
CA THR A 141 -4.13 21.83 -13.40
C THR A 141 -4.54 23.30 -13.43
N GLY A 142 -5.81 23.60 -13.27
CA GLY A 142 -6.32 24.98 -13.31
C GLY A 142 -7.66 25.10 -14.02
N LYS A 143 -7.83 26.11 -14.86
CA LYS A 143 -9.08 26.35 -15.61
C LYS A 143 -8.81 26.35 -17.10
N VAL A 144 -9.63 25.69 -17.87
CA VAL A 144 -9.59 25.66 -19.34
C VAL A 144 -10.81 26.36 -19.91
N LYS A 145 -10.60 27.24 -20.89
CA LYS A 145 -11.69 27.88 -21.64
C LYS A 145 -12.17 26.92 -22.72
N ILE A 146 -13.46 26.70 -22.77
CA ILE A 146 -14.12 25.94 -23.83
C ILE A 146 -15.14 26.81 -24.57
N LYS A 147 -15.34 26.49 -25.84
CA LYS A 147 -16.37 27.14 -26.65
C LYS A 147 -17.65 26.32 -26.59
N ILE A 148 -18.75 26.97 -26.27
CA ILE A 148 -20.10 26.43 -26.36
C ILE A 148 -20.65 26.77 -27.74
N GLU A 149 -21.04 25.76 -28.49
CA GLU A 149 -21.68 25.95 -29.79
C GLU A 149 -23.11 26.42 -29.58
N LYS A 150 -23.60 27.34 -30.47
CA LYS A 150 -24.97 27.80 -30.43
C LYS A 150 -25.94 26.65 -30.70
N GLY A 151 -27.03 26.61 -29.92
CA GLY A 151 -28.01 25.55 -30.01
C GLY A 151 -27.60 24.23 -29.37
N ILE A 152 -26.61 24.25 -28.46
CA ILE A 152 -26.22 23.06 -27.69
C ILE A 152 -27.42 22.57 -26.87
N GLN A 153 -27.63 21.27 -26.85
CA GLN A 153 -28.70 20.63 -26.11
C GLN A 153 -28.21 20.14 -24.75
N SER A 154 -29.08 20.12 -23.77
CA SER A 154 -28.83 19.50 -22.46
C SER A 154 -28.51 18.01 -22.64
N GLY A 155 -27.63 17.51 -21.80
CA GLY A 155 -27.11 16.12 -21.89
C GLY A 155 -25.98 15.93 -22.91
N LYS A 156 -25.55 17.00 -23.61
CA LYS A 156 -24.36 16.93 -24.48
C LYS A 156 -23.10 16.79 -23.64
N ILE A 157 -22.26 15.83 -24.01
CA ILE A 157 -20.95 15.60 -23.36
C ILE A 157 -19.84 16.19 -24.23
N LEU A 158 -19.05 17.09 -23.65
CA LEU A 158 -17.87 17.67 -24.27
C LEU A 158 -16.63 16.98 -23.70
N ARG A 159 -15.80 16.39 -24.57
CA ARG A 159 -14.60 15.67 -24.18
C ARG A 159 -13.38 16.57 -24.28
N LEU A 160 -12.71 16.80 -23.16
CA LEU A 160 -11.43 17.49 -23.09
C LEU A 160 -10.31 16.44 -22.96
N LYS A 161 -9.60 16.23 -24.06
CA LYS A 161 -8.56 15.20 -24.14
C LYS A 161 -7.40 15.50 -23.19
N SER A 162 -6.88 14.44 -22.56
CA SER A 162 -5.72 14.48 -21.67
C SER A 162 -5.86 15.43 -20.47
N GLN A 163 -7.10 15.76 -20.07
CA GLN A 163 -7.40 16.58 -18.89
C GLN A 163 -7.90 15.73 -17.69
N GLY A 164 -7.83 14.41 -17.79
CA GLY A 164 -8.12 13.48 -16.71
C GLY A 164 -6.89 13.14 -15.87
N LEU A 165 -7.00 12.05 -15.12
CA LEU A 165 -5.97 11.56 -14.21
C LEU A 165 -4.90 10.73 -14.94
N PRO A 166 -3.66 10.74 -14.48
CA PRO A 166 -2.65 9.80 -14.95
C PRO A 166 -2.99 8.37 -14.51
N SER A 167 -2.43 7.37 -15.17
CA SER A 167 -2.48 5.99 -14.74
C SER A 167 -1.23 5.60 -13.99
N VAL A 168 -1.36 4.76 -12.95
CA VAL A 168 -0.21 4.20 -12.22
C VAL A 168 0.61 3.25 -13.11
N ASN A 169 -0.05 2.51 -14.00
CA ASN A 169 0.56 1.39 -14.75
C ASN A 169 0.75 1.68 -16.24
N SER A 170 0.36 2.84 -16.76
CA SER A 170 0.47 3.17 -18.18
C SER A 170 0.86 4.62 -18.42
N TYR A 171 1.42 4.88 -19.60
CA TYR A 171 1.71 6.23 -20.04
C TYR A 171 0.44 6.89 -20.58
N GLY A 172 0.17 8.10 -20.13
CA GLY A 172 -0.95 8.90 -20.60
C GLY A 172 -1.83 9.41 -19.47
N LYS A 173 -2.79 10.23 -19.85
CA LYS A 173 -3.82 10.77 -18.97
C LYS A 173 -5.18 10.44 -19.56
N GLY A 174 -6.14 10.23 -18.70
CA GLY A 174 -7.55 10.16 -19.09
C GLY A 174 -8.06 11.51 -19.62
N ASP A 175 -9.33 11.56 -19.86
CA ASP A 175 -10.02 12.74 -20.38
C ASP A 175 -10.95 13.33 -19.32
N LEU A 176 -11.28 14.60 -19.48
CA LEU A 176 -12.34 15.24 -18.71
C LEU A 176 -13.61 15.28 -19.58
N LEU A 177 -14.66 14.67 -19.11
CA LEU A 177 -15.99 14.65 -19.72
C LEU A 177 -16.87 15.68 -19.05
N VAL A 178 -17.22 16.72 -19.80
CA VAL A 178 -18.06 17.84 -19.33
C VAL A 178 -19.48 17.62 -19.79
N HIS A 179 -20.38 17.41 -18.87
CA HIS A 179 -21.81 17.26 -19.10
C HIS A 179 -22.47 18.66 -19.09
N ILE A 180 -23.20 19.00 -20.13
CA ILE A 180 -23.89 20.30 -20.27
C ILE A 180 -25.35 20.12 -19.90
#